data_04da3f6e4cfc02c173d4f750bcfea8d1
#
_entry.id   04da3f6e4cfc02c173d4f750bcfea8d1
#
_cell.length_a   1.000
_cell.length_b   1.000
_cell.length_c   1.000
_cell.angle_alpha   90.00
_cell.angle_beta   90.00
_cell.angle_gamma   90.00
#
_symmetry.space_group_name_H-M   'P 1'
#
loop_
_entity.id
_entity.type
_entity.pdbx_description
1 polymer ?
#
loop_
_entity_poly.entity_id
_entity_poly.type
_entity_poly.pdbx_seq_one_letter_code
_entity_poly.pdbx_strand_id
1 'polypeptide(L)'
;FFKPGSFAIDREKDQLVIYDNMKRKWMRFTLDGKFIASIDVPFTTICNFQILPSGEYVTATHKTRMNTHLGQYADYRILYTDSTGVLRKAAYDIAETEHSALVYDPVGRNEEDVFYVPIYLNEVYTVTDTALTLKYKFDYSDFNPFEKEKMGAFESYEDFRDYRLSHTYVHQYAENDTHLMFVTSDKDDYRFVSFYDKRSKKLINL
;
A
#
# COMPACT_ATOMS: atom_id res chain seq x y z
N PHE A 1 22.52 -3.84 -13.71
CA PHE A 1 21.84 -2.60 -13.31
C PHE A 1 20.98 -2.90 -12.09
N PHE A 2 21.01 -2.01 -11.10
CA PHE A 2 20.16 -1.99 -9.92
C PHE A 2 19.05 -0.95 -10.14
N LYS A 3 17.79 -1.35 -9.92
CA LYS A 3 16.65 -0.44 -10.01
C LYS A 3 15.88 -0.48 -8.70
N PRO A 4 16.17 0.45 -7.76
CA PRO A 4 15.44 0.51 -6.51
C PRO A 4 13.96 0.81 -6.79
N GLY A 5 13.09 -0.03 -6.26
CA GLY A 5 11.64 0.15 -6.31
C GLY A 5 11.13 0.85 -5.05
N SER A 6 11.53 0.34 -3.90
CA SER A 6 11.17 0.87 -2.59
C SER A 6 12.21 0.48 -1.55
N PHE A 7 12.12 1.07 -0.37
CA PHE A 7 12.98 0.71 0.77
C PHE A 7 12.22 0.75 2.09
N ALA A 8 12.75 0.03 3.08
CA ALA A 8 12.29 0.07 4.46
C ALA A 8 13.50 -0.05 5.41
N ILE A 9 13.33 0.44 6.64
CA ILE A 9 14.32 0.28 7.70
C ILE A 9 13.86 -0.84 8.63
N ASP A 10 14.68 -1.88 8.74
CA ASP A 10 14.55 -2.91 9.78
C ASP A 10 15.14 -2.35 11.07
N ARG A 11 14.25 -1.84 11.92
CA ARG A 11 14.65 -1.17 13.19
C ARG A 11 15.19 -2.15 14.22
N GLU A 12 14.78 -3.41 14.17
CA GLU A 12 15.24 -4.45 15.06
C GLU A 12 16.71 -4.85 14.78
N LYS A 13 17.12 -4.72 13.52
CA LYS A 13 18.45 -5.14 13.06
C LYS A 13 19.36 -3.98 12.65
N ASP A 14 18.87 -2.73 12.74
CA ASP A 14 19.57 -1.55 12.25
C ASP A 14 20.02 -1.70 10.78
N GLN A 15 19.13 -2.15 9.93
CA GLN A 15 19.41 -2.41 8.53
C GLN A 15 18.51 -1.61 7.59
N LEU A 16 19.08 -1.17 6.49
CA LEU A 16 18.34 -0.67 5.34
C LEU A 16 18.05 -1.85 4.40
N VAL A 17 16.80 -2.06 4.06
CA VAL A 17 16.37 -3.06 3.08
C VAL A 17 15.82 -2.32 1.86
N ILE A 18 16.36 -2.66 0.68
CA ILE A 18 15.95 -2.06 -0.60
C ILE A 18 15.40 -3.16 -1.49
N TYR A 19 14.25 -2.95 -2.11
CA TYR A 19 13.71 -3.84 -3.12
C TYR A 19 14.27 -3.49 -4.49
N ASP A 20 14.98 -4.45 -5.13
CA ASP A 20 15.37 -4.38 -6.53
C ASP A 20 14.26 -4.98 -7.40
N ASN A 21 13.49 -4.10 -8.03
CA ASN A 21 12.35 -4.49 -8.86
C ASN A 21 12.76 -5.31 -10.10
N MET A 22 13.93 -5.05 -10.67
CA MET A 22 14.39 -5.77 -11.87
C MET A 22 14.86 -7.20 -11.55
N LYS A 23 15.49 -7.38 -10.40
CA LYS A 23 16.03 -8.67 -9.98
C LYS A 23 15.12 -9.45 -9.07
N ARG A 24 14.05 -8.84 -8.59
CA ARG A 24 13.14 -9.40 -7.58
C ARG A 24 13.90 -9.86 -6.34
N LYS A 25 14.64 -8.90 -5.74
CA LYS A 25 15.49 -9.18 -4.58
C LYS A 25 15.33 -8.12 -3.53
N TRP A 26 15.42 -8.53 -2.28
CA TRP A 26 15.73 -7.62 -1.20
C TRP A 26 17.23 -7.55 -1.00
N MET A 27 17.76 -6.33 -1.09
CA MET A 27 19.15 -6.00 -0.83
C MET A 27 19.25 -5.42 0.57
N ARG A 28 20.01 -6.07 1.46
CA ARG A 28 20.21 -5.59 2.82
C ARG A 28 21.55 -4.88 2.95
N PHE A 29 21.52 -3.78 3.67
CA PHE A 29 22.69 -2.96 3.98
C PHE A 29 22.65 -2.58 5.45
N THR A 30 23.81 -2.33 6.04
CA THR A 30 23.91 -1.60 7.30
C THR A 30 23.49 -0.15 7.08
N LEU A 31 23.16 0.60 8.14
CA LEU A 31 22.79 2.02 8.02
C LEU A 31 23.94 2.90 7.53
N ASP A 32 25.21 2.47 7.68
CA ASP A 32 26.38 3.12 7.07
C ASP A 32 26.65 2.69 5.62
N GLY A 33 25.75 1.93 5.01
CA GLY A 33 25.75 1.60 3.59
C GLY A 33 26.54 0.36 3.17
N LYS A 34 27.04 -0.45 4.11
CA LYS A 34 27.74 -1.70 3.76
C LYS A 34 26.74 -2.78 3.37
N PHE A 35 27.00 -3.44 2.24
CA PHE A 35 26.19 -4.56 1.78
C PHE A 35 26.30 -5.76 2.74
N ILE A 36 25.15 -6.35 3.08
CA ILE A 36 25.05 -7.52 3.98
C ILE A 36 24.65 -8.76 3.17
N ALA A 37 23.52 -8.69 2.47
CA ALA A 37 22.94 -9.85 1.79
C ALA A 37 22.00 -9.44 0.66
N SER A 38 21.76 -10.40 -0.22
CA SER A 38 20.73 -10.33 -1.27
C SER A 38 19.83 -11.56 -1.15
N ILE A 39 18.52 -11.34 -1.12
CA ILE A 39 17.50 -12.37 -0.88
C ILE A 39 16.52 -12.35 -2.04
N ASP A 40 16.34 -13.48 -2.70
CA ASP A 40 15.36 -13.62 -3.77
C ASP A 40 13.95 -13.59 -3.19
N VAL A 41 13.03 -12.92 -3.90
CA VAL A 41 11.61 -12.93 -3.57
C VAL A 41 10.77 -13.40 -4.75
N PRO A 42 9.67 -14.12 -4.51
CA PRO A 42 8.94 -14.77 -5.59
C PRO A 42 8.04 -13.84 -6.41
N PHE A 43 7.82 -12.60 -5.97
CA PHE A 43 6.88 -11.68 -6.60
C PHE A 43 7.57 -10.49 -7.26
N THR A 44 6.82 -9.83 -8.13
CA THR A 44 7.14 -8.51 -8.67
C THR A 44 6.13 -7.50 -8.11
N THR A 45 6.64 -6.38 -7.62
CA THR A 45 5.82 -5.25 -7.20
C THR A 45 6.45 -3.93 -7.59
N ILE A 46 5.63 -2.92 -7.81
CA ILE A 46 6.03 -1.52 -7.93
C ILE A 46 5.63 -0.71 -6.69
N CYS A 47 4.95 -1.36 -5.76
CA CYS A 47 4.50 -0.77 -4.52
C CYS A 47 5.58 -0.85 -3.44
N ASN A 48 5.37 -0.12 -2.35
CA ASN A 48 6.24 -0.21 -1.19
C ASN A 48 6.07 -1.52 -0.44
N PHE A 49 7.02 -1.77 0.41
CA PHE A 49 6.93 -2.77 1.46
C PHE A 49 7.28 -2.17 2.82
N GLN A 50 6.88 -2.85 3.87
CA GLN A 50 7.24 -2.53 5.25
C GLN A 50 7.68 -3.80 5.98
N ILE A 51 8.38 -3.62 7.08
CA ILE A 51 8.84 -4.71 7.95
C ILE A 51 8.02 -4.65 9.23
N LEU A 52 7.30 -5.72 9.54
CA LEU A 52 6.50 -5.80 10.77
C LEU A 52 7.40 -6.00 12.00
N PRO A 53 6.92 -5.71 13.21
CA PRO A 53 7.66 -6.01 14.44
C PRO A 53 8.04 -7.48 14.59
N SER A 54 7.29 -8.40 14.01
CA SER A 54 7.61 -9.83 13.94
C SER A 54 8.82 -10.16 13.06
N GLY A 55 9.31 -9.20 12.26
CA GLY A 55 10.36 -9.41 11.26
C GLY A 55 9.83 -9.96 9.93
N GLU A 56 8.51 -10.16 9.77
CA GLU A 56 7.89 -10.44 8.48
C GLU A 56 7.89 -9.17 7.60
N TYR A 57 8.00 -9.36 6.31
CA TYR A 57 7.92 -8.29 5.33
C TYR A 57 6.55 -8.32 4.69
N VAL A 58 5.88 -7.19 4.68
CA VAL A 58 4.58 -7.00 4.05
C VAL A 58 4.69 -6.07 2.85
N THR A 59 4.18 -6.47 1.71
CA THR A 59 4.16 -5.68 0.49
C THR A 59 2.78 -5.66 -0.13
N ALA A 60 2.43 -4.54 -0.74
CA ALA A 60 1.29 -4.52 -1.63
C ALA A 60 1.69 -4.94 -3.04
N THR A 61 0.80 -5.64 -3.70
CA THR A 61 0.94 -6.03 -5.11
C THR A 61 -0.28 -5.55 -5.89
N HIS A 62 -0.19 -5.64 -7.19
CA HIS A 62 -1.32 -5.46 -8.09
C HIS A 62 -1.46 -6.71 -8.95
N LYS A 63 -2.66 -6.94 -9.48
CA LYS A 63 -2.88 -8.05 -10.41
C LYS A 63 -2.01 -7.84 -11.63
N THR A 64 -1.04 -8.71 -11.83
CA THR A 64 -0.12 -8.64 -12.97
C THR A 64 0.17 -10.03 -13.49
N ARG A 65 0.33 -10.15 -14.80
CA ARG A 65 0.79 -11.40 -15.45
C ARG A 65 2.13 -11.88 -14.89
N MET A 66 2.91 -10.99 -14.30
CA MET A 66 4.22 -11.34 -13.73
C MET A 66 4.12 -12.11 -12.40
N ASN A 67 2.96 -12.13 -11.74
CA ASN A 67 2.74 -12.80 -10.47
C ASN A 67 1.85 -14.06 -10.58
N THR A 68 1.40 -14.46 -11.78
CA THR A 68 0.53 -15.62 -11.98
C THR A 68 1.13 -16.94 -11.48
N HIS A 69 2.46 -17.04 -11.44
CA HIS A 69 3.17 -18.19 -10.92
C HIS A 69 3.05 -18.37 -9.40
N LEU A 70 2.52 -17.38 -8.69
CA LEU A 70 2.27 -17.46 -7.23
C LEU A 70 1.03 -18.31 -6.89
N GLY A 71 0.31 -18.84 -7.90
CA GLY A 71 -0.88 -19.65 -7.70
C GLY A 71 -1.96 -18.87 -6.94
N GLN A 72 -2.50 -19.45 -5.88
CA GLN A 72 -3.54 -18.82 -5.07
C GLN A 72 -3.18 -17.44 -4.51
N TYR A 73 -1.91 -17.14 -4.31
CA TYR A 73 -1.46 -15.85 -3.78
C TYR A 73 -1.50 -14.71 -4.82
N ALA A 74 -1.64 -15.03 -6.12
CA ALA A 74 -1.70 -14.04 -7.18
C ALA A 74 -2.96 -13.15 -7.13
N ASP A 75 -4.00 -13.62 -6.43
CA ASP A 75 -5.30 -12.95 -6.31
C ASP A 75 -5.39 -12.03 -5.08
N TYR A 76 -4.26 -11.81 -4.38
CA TYR A 76 -4.24 -10.97 -3.18
C TYR A 76 -3.39 -9.72 -3.36
N ARG A 77 -3.85 -8.62 -2.73
CA ARG A 77 -3.15 -7.33 -2.72
C ARG A 77 -1.98 -7.30 -1.75
N ILE A 78 -2.10 -7.93 -0.61
CA ILE A 78 -1.11 -7.91 0.45
C ILE A 78 -0.46 -9.26 0.55
N LEU A 79 0.86 -9.29 0.38
CA LEU A 79 1.68 -10.48 0.51
C LEU A 79 2.61 -10.35 1.71
N TYR A 80 2.74 -11.43 2.46
CA TYR A 80 3.65 -11.52 3.60
C TYR A 80 4.73 -12.54 3.30
N THR A 81 5.97 -12.14 3.52
CA THR A 81 7.12 -13.03 3.42
C THR A 81 7.92 -12.99 4.71
N ASP A 82 8.62 -14.05 4.98
CA ASP A 82 9.63 -14.01 6.03
C ASP A 82 10.90 -13.28 5.58
N SER A 83 11.82 -13.14 6.50
CA SER A 83 13.11 -12.48 6.26
C SER A 83 14.03 -13.23 5.29
N THR A 84 13.67 -14.44 4.84
CA THR A 84 14.38 -15.23 3.83
C THR A 84 13.72 -15.15 2.45
N GLY A 85 12.65 -14.38 2.30
CA GLY A 85 11.94 -14.18 1.04
C GLY A 85 10.85 -15.22 0.76
N VAL A 86 10.60 -16.14 1.69
CA VAL A 86 9.56 -17.16 1.52
C VAL A 86 8.17 -16.56 1.76
N LEU A 87 7.29 -16.69 0.77
CA LEU A 87 5.89 -16.26 0.87
C LEU A 87 5.14 -17.14 1.88
N ARG A 88 4.55 -16.53 2.91
CA ARG A 88 3.92 -17.21 4.04
C ARG A 88 2.40 -17.14 4.00
N LYS A 89 1.86 -15.96 3.66
CA LYS A 89 0.42 -15.71 3.63
C LYS A 89 0.11 -14.53 2.73
N ALA A 90 -1.16 -14.35 2.47
CA ALA A 90 -1.69 -13.21 1.73
C ALA A 90 -3.00 -12.73 2.36
N ALA A 91 -3.37 -11.50 2.08
CA ALA A 91 -4.61 -10.88 2.55
C ALA A 91 -5.11 -9.84 1.55
N TYR A 92 -6.39 -9.50 1.67
CA TYR A 92 -7.08 -8.53 0.83
C TYR A 92 -7.19 -8.98 -0.63
N ASP A 93 -8.28 -9.69 -0.93
CA ASP A 93 -8.56 -10.21 -2.28
C ASP A 93 -8.61 -9.09 -3.31
N ILE A 94 -7.98 -9.34 -4.46
CA ILE A 94 -8.13 -8.50 -5.63
C ILE A 94 -9.41 -8.94 -6.34
N ALA A 95 -10.37 -8.03 -6.52
CA ALA A 95 -11.54 -8.31 -7.33
C ALA A 95 -11.11 -8.71 -8.76
N GLU A 96 -11.76 -9.72 -9.35
CA GLU A 96 -11.39 -10.27 -10.68
C GLU A 96 -11.25 -9.23 -11.78
N THR A 97 -11.90 -8.12 -11.60
CA THR A 97 -12.08 -7.03 -12.54
C THR A 97 -11.32 -5.76 -12.14
N GLU A 98 -10.53 -5.81 -11.07
CA GLU A 98 -9.68 -4.69 -10.70
C GLU A 98 -8.62 -4.48 -11.77
N HIS A 99 -8.96 -3.68 -12.78
CA HIS A 99 -8.00 -3.22 -13.77
C HIS A 99 -6.82 -2.58 -13.05
N SER A 100 -5.62 -2.84 -13.55
CA SER A 100 -4.33 -2.47 -12.98
C SER A 100 -4.20 -0.96 -12.75
N ALA A 101 -4.94 -0.45 -11.79
CA ALA A 101 -4.72 0.87 -11.28
C ALA A 101 -3.36 0.87 -10.60
N LEU A 102 -2.43 1.59 -11.19
CA LEU A 102 -1.10 1.80 -10.62
C LEU A 102 -1.27 2.59 -9.32
N VAL A 103 -1.08 1.90 -8.22
CA VAL A 103 -1.09 2.52 -6.89
C VAL A 103 0.33 2.81 -6.49
N TYR A 104 0.56 4.03 -6.12
CA TYR A 104 1.82 4.42 -5.47
C TYR A 104 1.60 4.36 -3.96
N ASP A 105 2.44 3.59 -3.28
CA ASP A 105 2.60 3.59 -1.83
C ASP A 105 1.39 3.17 -0.97
N PRO A 106 0.69 2.07 -1.28
CA PRO A 106 -0.47 1.66 -0.49
C PRO A 106 -0.12 1.09 0.89
N VAL A 107 1.13 0.69 1.12
CA VAL A 107 1.62 0.22 2.43
C VAL A 107 2.57 1.25 3.00
N GLY A 108 2.26 1.76 4.16
CA GLY A 108 3.08 2.75 4.85
C GLY A 108 3.34 2.35 6.30
N ARG A 109 4.13 3.17 6.99
CA ARG A 109 4.41 3.03 8.41
C ARG A 109 4.34 4.40 9.08
N ASN A 110 3.66 4.47 10.20
CA ASN A 110 3.87 5.52 11.20
C ASN A 110 4.92 5.06 12.23
N GLU A 111 4.97 5.67 13.40
CA GLU A 111 5.99 5.31 14.40
C GLU A 111 5.88 3.85 14.85
N GLU A 112 4.67 3.36 15.08
CA GLU A 112 4.40 2.04 15.67
C GLU A 112 3.73 1.08 14.70
N ASP A 113 2.74 1.57 13.93
CA ASP A 113 1.87 0.76 13.09
C ASP A 113 2.32 0.72 11.63
N VAL A 114 2.19 -0.44 11.01
CA VAL A 114 2.14 -0.57 9.56
C VAL A 114 0.69 -0.45 9.12
N PHE A 115 0.44 0.31 8.07
CA PHE A 115 -0.89 0.52 7.54
C PHE A 115 -0.98 0.20 6.05
N TYR A 116 -2.19 -0.09 5.61
CA TYR A 116 -2.54 -0.28 4.21
C TYR A 116 -3.71 0.63 3.85
N VAL A 117 -3.57 1.34 2.74
CA VAL A 117 -4.62 2.19 2.16
C VAL A 117 -5.02 1.58 0.83
N PRO A 118 -6.16 0.89 0.76
CA PRO A 118 -6.66 0.37 -0.51
C PRO A 118 -6.91 1.50 -1.48
N ILE A 119 -6.52 1.30 -2.71
CA ILE A 119 -6.71 2.31 -3.74
C ILE A 119 -8.19 2.60 -3.96
N TYR A 120 -8.50 3.89 -4.13
CA TYR A 120 -9.84 4.44 -4.38
C TYR A 120 -10.88 4.14 -3.30
N LEU A 121 -10.51 3.41 -2.25
CA LEU A 121 -11.39 3.21 -1.11
C LEU A 121 -11.07 4.23 -0.01
N ASN A 122 -12.11 4.64 0.67
CA ASN A 122 -12.01 5.61 1.76
C ASN A 122 -11.75 4.88 3.09
N GLU A 123 -10.80 3.95 3.08
CA GLU A 123 -10.51 3.06 4.20
C GLU A 123 -9.00 3.01 4.46
N VAL A 124 -8.63 2.88 5.73
CA VAL A 124 -7.25 2.63 6.18
C VAL A 124 -7.27 1.42 7.09
N TYR A 125 -6.37 0.49 6.85
CA TYR A 125 -6.22 -0.72 7.65
C TYR A 125 -4.91 -0.71 8.41
N THR A 126 -4.94 -1.16 9.66
CA THR A 126 -3.72 -1.59 10.37
C THR A 126 -3.32 -2.97 9.86
N VAL A 127 -2.04 -3.13 9.60
CA VAL A 127 -1.44 -4.39 9.12
C VAL A 127 -0.62 -4.99 10.25
N THR A 128 -0.98 -6.19 10.65
CA THR A 128 -0.22 -6.98 11.62
C THR A 128 0.22 -8.31 11.01
N ASP A 129 1.01 -9.07 11.74
CA ASP A 129 1.40 -10.43 11.36
C ASP A 129 0.23 -11.43 11.35
N THR A 130 -0.93 -11.08 11.88
CA THR A 130 -2.10 -11.98 11.95
C THR A 130 -3.30 -11.49 11.15
N ALA A 131 -3.45 -10.18 10.94
CA ALA A 131 -4.68 -9.61 10.38
C ALA A 131 -4.48 -8.25 9.68
N LEU A 132 -5.45 -7.95 8.82
CA LEU A 132 -5.79 -6.60 8.38
C LEU A 132 -7.02 -6.15 9.17
N THR A 133 -6.88 -5.08 9.94
CA THR A 133 -8.00 -4.55 10.75
C THR A 133 -8.34 -3.15 10.28
N LEU A 134 -9.61 -2.90 9.96
CA LEU A 134 -10.08 -1.57 9.59
C LEU A 134 -9.80 -0.59 10.74
N LYS A 135 -9.02 0.45 10.46
CA LYS A 135 -8.64 1.49 11.42
C LYS A 135 -9.50 2.73 11.27
N TYR A 136 -9.64 3.18 10.02
CA TYR A 136 -10.44 4.35 9.67
C TYR A 136 -11.28 4.10 8.43
N LYS A 137 -12.47 4.67 8.44
CA LYS A 137 -13.30 4.84 7.26
C LYS A 137 -13.66 6.32 7.15
N PHE A 138 -13.29 6.93 6.02
CA PHE A 138 -13.62 8.32 5.73
C PHE A 138 -15.01 8.38 5.11
N ASP A 139 -15.88 9.19 5.69
CA ASP A 139 -17.21 9.42 5.14
C ASP A 139 -17.17 10.61 4.16
N TYR A 140 -17.35 10.31 2.90
CA TYR A 140 -17.46 11.25 1.81
C TYR A 140 -18.85 11.21 1.14
N SER A 141 -19.88 10.78 1.86
CA SER A 141 -21.23 10.64 1.31
C SER A 141 -21.75 11.90 0.61
N ASP A 142 -21.35 13.08 1.10
CA ASP A 142 -21.71 14.37 0.50
C ASP A 142 -20.84 14.77 -0.72
N PHE A 143 -19.80 13.99 -1.06
CA PHE A 143 -18.79 14.35 -2.06
C PHE A 143 -18.62 13.33 -3.18
N ASN A 144 -19.63 12.55 -3.49
CA ASN A 144 -19.60 11.53 -4.53
C ASN A 144 -18.44 10.54 -4.33
N PRO A 145 -18.47 9.69 -3.29
CA PRO A 145 -17.38 8.76 -2.99
C PRO A 145 -17.23 7.68 -4.06
N PHE A 146 -16.00 7.19 -4.24
CA PHE A 146 -15.76 6.02 -5.08
C PHE A 146 -16.42 4.78 -4.46
N GLU A 147 -17.28 4.09 -5.23
CA GLU A 147 -18.00 2.90 -4.78
C GLU A 147 -17.17 1.63 -5.01
N LYS A 148 -16.92 0.87 -3.94
CA LYS A 148 -16.13 -0.36 -4.01
C LYS A 148 -16.72 -1.38 -4.99
N GLU A 149 -18.03 -1.47 -5.03
CA GLU A 149 -18.80 -2.41 -5.86
C GLU A 149 -18.62 -2.12 -7.36
N LYS A 150 -18.23 -0.90 -7.71
CA LYS A 150 -17.95 -0.51 -9.08
C LYS A 150 -16.54 -0.88 -9.56
N MET A 151 -15.62 -1.22 -8.63
CA MET A 151 -14.23 -1.49 -8.99
C MET A 151 -14.05 -2.54 -10.07
N GLY A 152 -15.02 -3.43 -10.22
CA GLY A 152 -14.99 -4.52 -11.17
C GLY A 152 -15.91 -4.41 -12.37
N ALA A 153 -16.68 -3.34 -12.48
CA ALA A 153 -17.77 -3.26 -13.44
C ALA A 153 -17.42 -2.52 -14.76
N PHE A 154 -16.17 -2.08 -14.92
CA PHE A 154 -15.80 -1.28 -16.09
C PHE A 154 -15.39 -2.16 -17.28
N GLU A 155 -15.95 -1.85 -18.45
CA GLU A 155 -15.65 -2.57 -19.69
C GLU A 155 -14.29 -2.14 -20.29
N SER A 156 -13.87 -0.91 -20.03
CA SER A 156 -12.63 -0.34 -20.54
C SER A 156 -11.84 0.45 -19.47
N TYR A 157 -10.56 0.71 -19.75
CA TYR A 157 -9.74 1.59 -18.92
C TYR A 157 -10.24 3.04 -18.97
N GLU A 158 -10.77 3.49 -20.11
CA GLU A 158 -11.33 4.82 -20.27
C GLU A 158 -12.55 5.02 -19.37
N ASP A 159 -13.47 4.06 -19.33
CA ASP A 159 -14.64 4.11 -18.43
C ASP A 159 -14.23 4.16 -16.96
N PHE A 160 -13.25 3.34 -16.59
CA PHE A 160 -12.68 3.36 -15.24
C PHE A 160 -12.04 4.72 -14.92
N ARG A 161 -11.23 5.27 -15.83
CA ARG A 161 -10.57 6.57 -15.65
C ARG A 161 -11.61 7.69 -15.47
N ASP A 162 -12.63 7.73 -16.30
CA ASP A 162 -13.65 8.77 -16.28
C ASP A 162 -14.52 8.67 -15.01
N TYR A 163 -14.84 7.45 -14.59
CA TYR A 163 -15.50 7.22 -13.31
C TYR A 163 -14.62 7.71 -12.15
N ARG A 164 -13.34 7.30 -12.11
CA ARG A 164 -12.38 7.73 -11.09
C ARG A 164 -12.27 9.25 -11.00
N LEU A 165 -12.15 9.93 -12.13
CA LEU A 165 -12.04 11.39 -12.19
C LEU A 165 -13.31 12.13 -11.73
N SER A 166 -14.44 11.44 -11.69
CA SER A 166 -15.70 12.02 -11.21
C SER A 166 -16.02 11.72 -9.75
N HIS A 167 -15.12 11.01 -9.03
CA HIS A 167 -15.38 10.55 -7.67
C HIS A 167 -14.28 10.96 -6.69
N THR A 168 -14.66 11.05 -5.43
CA THR A 168 -13.76 11.41 -4.33
C THR A 168 -13.17 10.17 -3.67
N TYR A 169 -11.87 10.15 -3.45
CA TYR A 169 -11.17 9.05 -2.79
C TYR A 169 -9.86 9.52 -2.12
N VAL A 170 -9.38 8.73 -1.16
CA VAL A 170 -8.12 8.99 -0.49
C VAL A 170 -6.95 8.48 -1.32
N HIS A 171 -5.96 9.34 -1.54
CA HIS A 171 -4.72 9.03 -2.27
C HIS A 171 -3.57 8.63 -1.37
N GLN A 172 -3.38 9.41 -0.31
CA GLN A 172 -2.26 9.29 0.60
C GLN A 172 -2.75 9.44 2.02
N TYR A 173 -2.02 8.81 2.91
CA TYR A 173 -2.30 8.83 4.33
C TYR A 173 -0.99 8.82 5.11
N ALA A 174 -0.93 9.62 6.16
CA ALA A 174 0.11 9.60 7.17
C ALA A 174 -0.50 9.90 8.53
N GLU A 175 0.08 9.37 9.58
CA GLU A 175 -0.43 9.51 10.94
C GLU A 175 0.71 9.57 11.93
N ASN A 176 0.52 10.37 12.98
CA ASN A 176 1.25 10.28 14.23
C ASN A 176 0.28 10.28 15.42
N ASP A 177 0.77 10.35 16.65
CA ASP A 177 -0.07 10.29 17.86
C ASP A 177 -1.11 11.40 17.94
N THR A 178 -0.88 12.53 17.34
CA THR A 178 -1.71 13.73 17.48
C THR A 178 -2.47 14.10 16.23
N HIS A 179 -2.01 13.71 15.05
CA HIS A 179 -2.60 14.16 13.79
C HIS A 179 -2.74 13.01 12.78
N LEU A 180 -3.75 13.16 11.92
CA LEU A 180 -3.85 12.46 10.65
C LEU A 180 -3.62 13.47 9.53
N MET A 181 -2.90 13.06 8.51
CA MET A 181 -2.83 13.77 7.23
C MET A 181 -3.35 12.83 6.15
N PHE A 182 -4.18 13.32 5.28
CA PHE A 182 -4.62 12.57 4.11
C PHE A 182 -4.77 13.50 2.91
N VAL A 183 -4.53 12.95 1.73
CA VAL A 183 -4.71 13.65 0.45
C VAL A 183 -5.91 13.02 -0.23
N THR A 184 -6.86 13.85 -0.59
CA THR A 184 -8.09 13.47 -1.28
C THR A 184 -8.08 14.04 -2.69
N SER A 185 -8.52 13.28 -3.69
CA SER A 185 -8.92 13.85 -4.98
C SER A 185 -10.41 14.03 -5.04
N ASP A 186 -10.84 15.10 -5.69
CA ASP A 186 -12.24 15.32 -6.04
C ASP A 186 -12.55 14.96 -7.52
N LYS A 187 -13.77 15.22 -7.92
CA LYS A 187 -14.28 14.97 -9.26
C LYS A 187 -13.52 15.67 -10.41
N ASP A 188 -12.73 16.67 -10.11
CA ASP A 188 -11.96 17.45 -11.09
C ASP A 188 -10.46 17.16 -11.00
N ASP A 189 -10.08 16.08 -10.30
CA ASP A 189 -8.69 15.66 -9.96
C ASP A 189 -7.91 16.73 -9.15
N TYR A 190 -8.61 17.66 -8.52
CA TYR A 190 -8.00 18.55 -7.55
C TYR A 190 -7.63 17.76 -6.29
N ARG A 191 -6.46 18.06 -5.75
CA ARG A 191 -5.95 17.38 -4.57
C ARG A 191 -6.00 18.32 -3.37
N PHE A 192 -6.67 17.86 -2.34
CA PHE A 192 -6.77 18.56 -1.07
C PHE A 192 -5.94 17.83 -0.04
N VAL A 193 -5.11 18.59 0.68
CA VAL A 193 -4.38 18.07 1.84
C VAL A 193 -5.18 18.42 3.07
N SER A 194 -5.58 17.42 3.81
CA SER A 194 -6.37 17.58 5.03
C SER A 194 -5.57 17.14 6.24
N PHE A 195 -5.65 17.92 7.31
CA PHE A 195 -5.08 17.61 8.61
C PHE A 195 -6.18 17.51 9.65
N TYR A 196 -6.22 16.39 10.35
CA TYR A 196 -7.13 16.17 11.45
C TYR A 196 -6.36 16.10 12.75
N ASP A 197 -6.65 17.01 13.67
CA ASP A 197 -6.12 16.98 15.03
C ASP A 197 -6.98 16.05 15.89
N LYS A 198 -6.41 14.95 16.34
CA LYS A 198 -7.09 13.91 17.15
C LYS A 198 -7.55 14.39 18.52
N ARG A 199 -6.87 15.39 19.10
CA ARG A 199 -7.18 15.94 20.43
C ARG A 199 -8.36 16.90 20.37
N SER A 200 -8.26 17.88 19.47
CA SER A 200 -9.31 18.88 19.31
C SER A 200 -10.46 18.43 18.43
N LYS A 201 -10.30 17.30 17.71
CA LYS A 201 -11.25 16.77 16.73
C LYS A 201 -11.57 17.76 15.61
N LYS A 202 -10.60 18.59 15.24
CA LYS A 202 -10.74 19.60 14.18
C LYS A 202 -10.07 19.13 12.90
N LEU A 203 -10.76 19.35 11.78
CA LEU A 203 -10.26 19.16 10.42
C LEU A 203 -9.87 20.52 9.84
N ILE A 204 -8.71 20.57 9.19
CA ILE A 204 -8.21 21.71 8.44
C ILE A 204 -7.90 21.23 7.04
N ASN A 205 -8.49 21.85 6.04
CA ASN A 205 -8.20 21.62 4.62
C ASN A 205 -7.31 22.76 4.08
N LEU A 206 -6.30 22.37 3.29
CA LEU A 206 -5.37 23.28 2.62
C LEU A 206 -5.54 23.18 1.11
#